data_6c5df9fbd7971b53081747c1d3286464
#
_entry.id   6c5df9fbd7971b53081747c1d3286464
#
_cell.length_a   1.000
_cell.length_b   1.000
_cell.length_c   1.000
_cell.angle_alpha   90.00
_cell.angle_beta   90.00
_cell.angle_gamma   90.00
#
_symmetry.space_group_name_H-M   'P 1'
#
loop_
_entity.id
_entity.type
_entity.pdbx_description
1 polymer ?
#
loop_
_entity_poly.entity_id
_entity_poly.type
_entity_poly.pdbx_seq_one_letter_code
_entity_poly.pdbx_strand_id
1 'polypeptide(L)'
;MKKLISLILLIIFINNDVPSRETAIEAVDTENLRVCADPANLPFSNDKSQGYENKIANLIGKKLGIPVVYDYMPQVIGYVRETLNKKKCDIIIGITGSNDLVLNTVPYMRWSYAMVFLKDNGIDVDRPDHPQLAD
;
A
#
# COMPACT_ATOMS: atom_id res chain seq x y z
N MET A 1 -58.70 -33.35 -2.48
CA MET A 1 -57.71 -33.08 -3.49
C MET A 1 -57.41 -31.59 -3.63
N LYS A 2 -58.38 -30.68 -3.76
CA LYS A 2 -58.14 -29.21 -3.92
C LYS A 2 -57.34 -28.57 -2.71
N LYS A 3 -57.59 -29.01 -1.48
CA LYS A 3 -56.87 -28.48 -0.29
C LYS A 3 -55.42 -28.96 -0.20
N LEU A 4 -55.11 -30.14 -0.74
CA LEU A 4 -53.75 -30.68 -0.73
C LEU A 4 -52.85 -29.96 -1.74
N ILE A 5 -53.40 -29.61 -2.90
CA ILE A 5 -52.71 -28.85 -3.95
C ILE A 5 -52.40 -27.43 -3.48
N SER A 6 -53.29 -26.80 -2.72
CA SER A 6 -53.07 -25.46 -2.17
C SER A 6 -51.93 -25.43 -1.13
N LEU A 7 -51.78 -26.52 -0.34
CA LEU A 7 -50.68 -26.62 0.64
C LEU A 7 -49.32 -26.84 -0.03
N ILE A 8 -49.28 -27.61 -1.12
CA ILE A 8 -48.04 -27.85 -1.88
C ILE A 8 -47.59 -26.57 -2.60
N LEU A 9 -48.56 -25.76 -3.12
CA LEU A 9 -48.19 -24.47 -3.73
C LEU A 9 -47.64 -23.45 -2.72
N LEU A 10 -48.04 -23.52 -1.44
CA LEU A 10 -47.53 -22.64 -0.40
C LEU A 10 -46.08 -22.97 0.01
N ILE A 11 -45.69 -24.24 -0.10
CA ILE A 11 -44.35 -24.70 0.26
C ILE A 11 -43.32 -24.32 -0.80
N ILE A 12 -43.72 -24.17 -2.06
CA ILE A 12 -42.80 -23.80 -3.17
C ILE A 12 -42.39 -22.32 -3.12
N PHE A 13 -43.14 -21.47 -2.43
CA PHE A 13 -42.79 -20.04 -2.30
C PHE A 13 -41.88 -19.70 -1.12
N ILE A 14 -41.44 -20.67 -0.30
CA ILE A 14 -40.57 -20.41 0.87
C ILE A 14 -39.08 -20.53 0.52
N ASN A 15 -38.71 -21.03 -0.66
CA ASN A 15 -37.37 -20.99 -1.17
C ASN A 15 -37.09 -19.63 -1.85
N ASN A 16 -37.31 -18.55 -1.12
CA ASN A 16 -36.59 -17.31 -1.42
C ASN A 16 -35.17 -17.53 -0.94
N ASP A 17 -34.32 -18.00 -1.83
CA ASP A 17 -32.90 -17.80 -1.73
C ASP A 17 -32.70 -16.29 -1.60
N VAL A 18 -32.63 -15.83 -0.37
CA VAL A 18 -32.02 -14.53 -0.09
C VAL A 18 -30.63 -14.65 -0.68
N PRO A 19 -30.28 -13.89 -1.73
CA PRO A 19 -28.92 -13.87 -2.20
C PRO A 19 -28.12 -13.46 -0.95
N SER A 20 -27.35 -14.37 -0.43
CA SER A 20 -26.29 -14.04 0.53
C SER A 20 -25.57 -12.88 -0.14
N ARG A 21 -25.74 -11.67 0.39
CA ARG A 21 -24.75 -10.63 0.14
C ARG A 21 -23.47 -11.27 0.63
N GLU A 22 -22.80 -11.93 -0.28
CA GLU A 22 -21.40 -12.17 -0.19
C GLU A 22 -20.84 -10.76 -0.06
N THR A 23 -20.73 -10.29 1.19
CA THR A 23 -19.82 -9.21 1.51
C THR A 23 -18.55 -9.72 0.90
N ALA A 24 -18.15 -9.11 -0.20
CA ALA A 24 -16.83 -9.34 -0.75
C ALA A 24 -15.90 -9.04 0.41
N ILE A 25 -15.62 -10.08 1.20
CA ILE A 25 -14.53 -10.07 2.15
C ILE A 25 -13.38 -9.71 1.24
N GLU A 26 -12.91 -8.50 1.39
CA GLU A 26 -11.73 -8.03 0.71
C GLU A 26 -10.74 -9.17 0.81
N ALA A 27 -10.41 -9.77 -0.34
CA ALA A 27 -9.59 -10.97 -0.34
C ALA A 27 -8.18 -10.54 0.08
N VAL A 28 -7.98 -10.48 1.39
CA VAL A 28 -6.66 -10.35 1.99
C VAL A 28 -5.95 -11.66 1.62
N ASP A 29 -4.88 -11.54 0.88
CA ASP A 29 -4.03 -12.68 0.64
C ASP A 29 -3.42 -13.12 1.98
N THR A 30 -3.90 -14.23 2.51
CA THR A 30 -3.42 -14.77 3.79
C THR A 30 -2.16 -15.61 3.62
N GLU A 31 -1.79 -15.93 2.38
CA GLU A 31 -0.62 -16.75 2.06
C GLU A 31 0.61 -15.90 1.79
N ASN A 32 0.43 -14.65 1.35
CA ASN A 32 1.51 -13.73 0.99
C ASN A 32 1.28 -12.34 1.58
N LEU A 33 2.36 -11.67 1.93
CA LEU A 33 2.37 -10.23 2.16
C LEU A 33 2.67 -9.52 0.84
N ARG A 34 1.65 -8.93 0.22
CA ARG A 34 1.81 -8.19 -1.03
C ARG A 34 2.25 -6.76 -0.73
N VAL A 35 3.37 -6.36 -1.29
CA VAL A 35 3.99 -5.05 -1.06
C VAL A 35 4.10 -4.28 -2.38
N CYS A 36 3.52 -3.09 -2.44
CA CYS A 36 3.82 -2.18 -3.55
C CYS A 36 5.08 -1.39 -3.28
N ALA A 37 6.00 -1.38 -4.24
CA ALA A 37 7.29 -0.71 -4.12
C ALA A 37 7.74 -0.11 -5.45
N ASP A 38 8.63 0.87 -5.38
CA ASP A 38 9.27 1.42 -6.58
C ASP A 38 10.43 0.51 -7.00
N PRO A 39 10.51 0.14 -8.29
CA PRO A 39 11.56 -0.75 -8.79
C PRO A 39 12.93 -0.08 -8.87
N ALA A 40 13.03 1.25 -8.81
CA ALA A 40 14.26 1.99 -9.08
C ALA A 40 14.48 3.21 -8.18
N ASN A 41 14.14 3.12 -6.89
CA ASN A 41 14.19 4.22 -5.92
C ASN A 41 15.14 3.94 -4.77
N LEU A 42 16.40 3.60 -5.05
CA LEU A 42 17.40 3.47 -3.97
C LEU A 42 17.69 4.83 -3.31
N PRO A 43 17.93 4.86 -2.01
CA PRO A 43 18.14 3.73 -1.07
C PRO A 43 16.85 3.12 -0.51
N PHE A 44 15.68 3.57 -0.95
CA PHE A 44 14.38 3.16 -0.42
C PHE A 44 14.01 1.74 -0.88
N SER A 45 13.80 1.54 -2.16
CA SER A 45 13.43 0.25 -2.74
C SER A 45 14.02 0.06 -4.14
N ASN A 46 14.13 -1.20 -4.57
CA ASN A 46 14.34 -1.57 -5.95
C ASN A 46 13.85 -3.01 -6.23
N ASP A 47 13.82 -3.38 -7.49
CA ASP A 47 13.41 -4.70 -7.97
C ASP A 47 14.37 -5.84 -7.56
N LYS A 48 15.58 -5.49 -7.08
CA LYS A 48 16.58 -6.43 -6.56
C LYS A 48 16.52 -6.60 -5.04
N SER A 49 15.51 -6.03 -4.39
CA SER A 49 15.31 -6.09 -2.93
C SER A 49 16.49 -5.57 -2.10
N GLN A 50 17.20 -4.56 -2.60
CA GLN A 50 18.40 -4.01 -1.97
C GLN A 50 18.09 -2.81 -1.06
N GLY A 51 16.97 -2.11 -1.28
CA GLY A 51 16.57 -0.95 -0.49
C GLY A 51 16.19 -1.29 0.94
N TYR A 52 16.21 -0.29 1.82
CA TYR A 52 15.87 -0.51 3.23
C TYR A 52 14.36 -0.83 3.42
N GLU A 53 13.48 -0.30 2.57
CA GLU A 53 12.05 -0.64 2.59
C GLU A 53 11.80 -2.10 2.22
N ASN A 54 12.57 -2.62 1.25
CA ASN A 54 12.54 -4.06 0.94
C ASN A 54 12.94 -4.89 2.17
N LYS A 55 13.96 -4.44 2.93
CA LYS A 55 14.39 -5.15 4.15
C LYS A 55 13.34 -5.10 5.26
N ILE A 56 12.63 -3.96 5.39
CA ILE A 56 11.50 -3.82 6.32
C ILE A 56 10.37 -4.76 5.93
N ALA A 57 9.99 -4.79 4.66
CA ALA A 57 8.97 -5.72 4.15
C ALA A 57 9.31 -7.17 4.48
N ASN A 58 10.54 -7.59 4.20
CA ASN A 58 11.01 -8.94 4.51
C ASN A 58 11.00 -9.23 6.03
N LEU A 59 11.30 -8.23 6.86
CA LEU A 59 11.21 -8.38 8.32
C LEU A 59 9.75 -8.58 8.77
N ILE A 60 8.80 -7.84 8.19
CA ILE A 60 7.37 -7.99 8.47
C ILE A 60 6.89 -9.37 8.04
N GLY A 61 7.16 -9.78 6.81
CA GLY A 61 6.80 -11.11 6.30
C GLY A 61 7.35 -12.23 7.18
N LYS A 62 8.62 -12.13 7.58
CA LYS A 62 9.25 -13.07 8.53
C LYS A 62 8.53 -13.13 9.87
N LYS A 63 8.10 -11.98 10.41
CA LYS A 63 7.35 -11.94 11.68
C LYS A 63 5.96 -12.51 11.57
N LEU A 64 5.31 -12.34 10.41
CA LEU A 64 3.99 -12.90 10.13
C LEU A 64 4.05 -14.38 9.73
N GLY A 65 5.22 -14.90 9.38
CA GLY A 65 5.40 -16.28 8.93
C GLY A 65 4.91 -16.52 7.49
N ILE A 66 4.79 -15.46 6.68
CA ILE A 66 4.35 -15.53 5.28
C ILE A 66 5.39 -14.91 4.35
N PRO A 67 5.50 -15.38 3.10
CA PRO A 67 6.41 -14.81 2.11
C PRO A 67 5.99 -13.41 1.68
N VAL A 68 6.96 -12.62 1.25
CA VAL A 68 6.74 -11.29 0.68
C VAL A 68 6.75 -11.40 -0.84
N VAL A 69 5.71 -10.84 -1.48
CA VAL A 69 5.64 -10.67 -2.93
C VAL A 69 5.49 -9.20 -3.27
N TYR A 70 6.06 -8.77 -4.39
CA TYR A 70 6.07 -7.37 -4.78
C TYR A 70 5.25 -7.11 -6.03
N ASP A 71 4.46 -6.02 -6.01
CA ASP A 71 3.95 -5.34 -7.20
C ASP A 71 4.77 -4.07 -7.39
N TYR A 72 5.57 -4.02 -8.45
CA TYR A 72 6.47 -2.89 -8.70
C TYR A 72 5.84 -1.86 -9.62
N MET A 73 5.83 -0.62 -9.15
CA MET A 73 5.39 0.55 -9.92
C MET A 73 6.19 1.78 -9.49
N PRO A 74 6.63 2.65 -10.42
CA PRO A 74 7.28 3.92 -10.07
C PRO A 74 6.41 4.80 -9.18
N GLN A 75 6.98 5.39 -8.15
CA GLN A 75 6.30 6.29 -7.22
C GLN A 75 6.07 7.68 -7.85
N VAL A 76 5.10 7.75 -8.74
CA VAL A 76 4.65 8.98 -9.38
C VAL A 76 3.28 9.42 -8.86
N ILE A 77 2.80 10.58 -9.33
CA ILE A 77 1.44 11.05 -9.00
C ILE A 77 0.41 9.96 -9.32
N GLY A 78 -0.45 9.64 -8.36
CA GLY A 78 -1.46 8.60 -8.49
C GLY A 78 -1.02 7.22 -8.00
N TYR A 79 0.23 7.04 -7.58
CA TYR A 79 0.79 5.76 -7.13
C TYR A 79 -0.14 4.97 -6.19
N VAL A 80 -0.64 5.58 -5.11
CA VAL A 80 -1.54 4.93 -4.15
C VAL A 80 -2.84 4.47 -4.80
N ARG A 81 -3.40 5.29 -5.71
CA ARG A 81 -4.65 4.95 -6.40
C ARG A 81 -4.48 3.79 -7.37
N GLU A 82 -3.32 3.74 -8.04
CA GLU A 82 -3.03 2.72 -9.05
C GLU A 82 -2.50 1.41 -8.45
N THR A 83 -2.14 1.41 -7.17
CA THR A 83 -1.59 0.26 -6.45
C THR A 83 -2.52 -0.22 -5.33
N LEU A 84 -2.43 0.37 -4.15
CA LEU A 84 -3.15 -0.06 -2.95
C LEU A 84 -4.67 0.01 -3.14
N ASN A 85 -5.20 1.11 -3.69
CA ASN A 85 -6.64 1.26 -3.89
C ASN A 85 -7.19 0.31 -4.97
N LYS A 86 -6.34 -0.17 -5.87
CA LYS A 86 -6.67 -1.24 -6.82
C LYS A 86 -6.42 -2.64 -6.26
N LYS A 87 -6.10 -2.75 -4.98
CA LYS A 87 -5.88 -4.03 -4.28
C LYS A 87 -4.75 -4.88 -4.88
N LYS A 88 -3.77 -4.24 -5.51
CA LYS A 88 -2.59 -4.92 -6.04
C LYS A 88 -1.65 -5.35 -4.92
N CYS A 89 -1.67 -4.64 -3.81
CA CYS A 89 -0.88 -4.94 -2.62
C CYS A 89 -1.65 -4.65 -1.34
N ASP A 90 -1.14 -5.15 -0.23
CA ASP A 90 -1.71 -4.97 1.11
C ASP A 90 -1.07 -3.79 1.83
N ILE A 91 0.20 -3.52 1.54
CA ILE A 91 0.95 -2.42 2.16
C ILE A 91 1.83 -1.68 1.15
N ILE A 92 2.06 -0.41 1.46
CA ILE A 92 3.11 0.43 0.89
C ILE A 92 4.03 0.86 2.04
N ILE A 93 5.33 0.76 1.86
CA ILE A 93 6.32 1.23 2.83
C ILE A 93 6.87 2.57 2.33
N GLY A 94 7.12 3.52 3.25
CA GLY A 94 7.74 4.80 2.88
C GLY A 94 6.80 5.90 2.41
N ILE A 95 5.52 5.81 2.71
CA ILE A 95 4.61 6.95 2.50
C ILE A 95 4.92 8.04 3.52
N THR A 96 5.24 9.24 3.02
CA THR A 96 5.54 10.41 3.86
C THR A 96 4.28 11.16 4.28
N GLY A 97 4.20 11.56 5.54
CA GLY A 97 3.12 12.39 6.08
C GLY A 97 1.79 11.66 6.24
N SER A 98 0.73 12.41 6.50
CA SER A 98 -0.64 11.93 6.48
C SER A 98 -1.16 11.91 5.04
N ASN A 99 -1.75 10.80 4.62
CA ASN A 99 -2.36 10.66 3.31
C ASN A 99 -3.78 10.15 3.49
N ASP A 100 -4.78 10.94 3.10
CA ASP A 100 -6.20 10.62 3.29
C ASP A 100 -6.67 9.40 2.46
N LEU A 101 -5.85 8.93 1.54
CA LEU A 101 -6.16 7.78 0.69
C LEU A 101 -5.81 6.44 1.35
N VAL A 102 -5.09 6.46 2.46
CA VAL A 102 -4.56 5.26 3.12
C VAL A 102 -4.70 5.33 4.63
N LEU A 103 -4.76 4.17 5.27
CA LEU A 103 -4.60 4.07 6.71
C LEU A 103 -3.11 4.11 7.05
N ASN A 104 -2.68 5.18 7.70
CA ASN A 104 -1.28 5.36 8.09
C ASN A 104 -0.96 4.65 9.41
N THR A 105 0.22 4.04 9.48
CA THR A 105 0.80 3.57 10.75
C THR A 105 1.46 4.73 11.51
N VAL A 106 1.94 4.47 12.73
CA VAL A 106 2.88 5.38 13.38
C VAL A 106 4.17 5.46 12.56
N PRO A 107 4.82 6.64 12.48
CA PRO A 107 6.08 6.78 11.77
C PRO A 107 7.16 5.88 12.35
N TYR A 108 7.79 5.06 11.51
CA TYR A 108 8.88 4.17 11.93
C TYR A 108 10.27 4.78 11.74
N MET A 109 10.37 5.87 10.96
CA MET A 109 11.62 6.56 10.67
C MET A 109 11.38 8.05 10.43
N ARG A 110 12.39 8.85 10.74
CA ARG A 110 12.47 10.26 10.35
C ARG A 110 13.73 10.48 9.54
N TRP A 111 13.65 11.31 8.53
CA TRP A 111 14.77 11.71 7.70
C TRP A 111 14.64 13.19 7.33
N SER A 112 15.77 13.80 6.97
CA SER A 112 15.82 15.19 6.53
C SER A 112 16.67 15.30 5.27
N TYR A 113 16.38 16.30 4.48
CA TYR A 113 17.26 16.69 3.38
C TYR A 113 18.40 17.55 3.93
N ALA A 114 19.56 17.41 3.32
CA ALA A 114 20.70 18.30 3.52
C ALA A 114 21.11 18.90 2.18
N MET A 115 21.46 20.16 2.18
CA MET A 115 22.10 20.78 1.02
C MET A 115 23.58 20.40 1.01
N VAL A 116 24.08 20.04 -0.16
CA VAL A 116 25.47 19.63 -0.35
C VAL A 116 26.10 20.49 -1.43
N PHE A 117 27.22 21.09 -1.11
CA PHE A 117 27.99 21.94 -2.04
C PHE A 117 29.42 21.41 -2.19
N LEU A 118 30.05 21.74 -3.31
CA LEU A 118 31.48 21.57 -3.43
C LEU A 118 32.19 22.54 -2.48
N LYS A 119 33.15 22.04 -1.72
CA LYS A 119 33.86 22.78 -0.67
C LYS A 119 34.47 24.10 -1.16
N ASP A 120 34.89 24.13 -2.42
CA ASP A 120 35.64 25.26 -3.00
C ASP A 120 34.71 26.26 -3.74
N ASN A 121 33.41 26.12 -3.69
CA ASN A 121 32.46 27.01 -4.38
C ASN A 121 32.21 28.35 -3.67
N GLY A 122 32.77 28.54 -2.45
CA GLY A 122 32.53 29.75 -1.66
C GLY A 122 31.06 29.93 -1.23
N ILE A 123 30.25 28.85 -1.31
CA ILE A 123 28.85 28.84 -0.91
C ILE A 123 28.79 28.48 0.59
N ASP A 124 28.19 29.39 1.36
CA ASP A 124 27.92 29.16 2.79
C ASP A 124 26.42 29.38 3.04
N VAL A 125 25.66 28.32 2.90
CA VAL A 125 24.18 28.34 2.95
C VAL A 125 23.70 27.37 4.02
N ASP A 126 22.98 27.90 4.99
CA ASP A 126 22.42 27.17 6.13
C ASP A 126 20.90 26.96 6.06
N ARG A 127 20.23 27.61 5.11
CA ARG A 127 18.77 27.59 4.97
C ARG A 127 18.31 27.74 3.52
N PRO A 128 17.12 27.23 3.15
CA PRO A 128 16.61 27.27 1.77
C PRO A 128 16.32 28.68 1.22
N ASP A 129 16.10 29.66 2.08
CA ASP A 129 15.83 31.07 1.73
C ASP A 129 17.06 31.97 1.81
N HIS A 130 18.26 31.36 1.85
CA HIS A 130 19.50 32.11 1.91
C HIS A 130 19.73 32.95 0.64
N PRO A 131 20.18 34.23 0.76
CA PRO A 131 20.35 35.12 -0.41
C PRO A 131 21.27 34.59 -1.50
N GLN A 132 22.26 33.76 -1.21
CA GLN A 132 23.11 33.13 -2.20
C GLN A 132 22.38 32.09 -3.09
N LEU A 133 21.14 31.73 -2.78
CA LEU A 133 20.29 30.84 -3.57
C LEU A 133 19.23 31.62 -4.37
N ALA A 134 19.16 32.95 -4.23
CA ALA A 134 18.28 33.80 -5.00
C ALA A 134 18.97 34.20 -6.32
N ASP A 135 18.44 33.73 -7.45
CA ASP A 135 18.78 34.18 -8.79
C ASP A 135 17.98 35.43 -9.18
#